data_8c30ba1d00b27dc6eb9e9f8cdbde0984
#
_entry.id   8c30ba1d00b27dc6eb9e9f8cdbde0984
#
_cell.length_a   1.000
_cell.length_b   1.000
_cell.length_c   1.000
_cell.angle_alpha   90.00
_cell.angle_beta   90.00
_cell.angle_gamma   90.00
#
_symmetry.space_group_name_H-M   'P 1'
#
loop_
_entity.id
_entity.type
_entity.pdbx_description
1 polymer ?
#
loop_
_entity_poly.entity_id
_entity_poly.type
_entity_poly.pdbx_seq_one_letter_code
_entity_poly.pdbx_strand_id
1 'polypeptide(L)'
;MQHFSGQKKLVCPPGEHRAGREIYRMENSVSSAALNAAREQLDAAEAAREVILLQHIANGVVIDSRTVQIAPDVVIAPGAVILAGTILRGRTVIGAGCIIGPNTLIEDSIVDEGSTVNASQVYSSHIGPHNNIGPFTHVRVNTVTDYGVHLGAYVETKNSNFARGNTVSHLTYIGDSDVGKYCNFGCGTVTCNYDGKDKFRTQIGDYCFIGCNTNLV
;
A
#
# COMPACT_ATOMS: atom_id res chain seq x y z
N MET A 1 42.33 3.70 27.89
CA MET A 1 41.85 5.05 27.52
C MET A 1 42.49 5.43 26.22
N GLN A 2 41.75 5.26 25.11
CA GLN A 2 42.17 5.79 23.80
C GLN A 2 41.04 6.70 23.30
N HIS A 3 41.42 7.97 23.13
CA HIS A 3 40.57 9.02 22.60
C HIS A 3 40.23 8.75 21.12
N PHE A 4 38.95 8.58 20.80
CA PHE A 4 38.45 8.75 19.45
C PHE A 4 38.03 10.21 19.26
N SER A 5 38.93 11.05 18.74
CA SER A 5 38.59 12.35 18.18
C SER A 5 38.72 12.26 16.66
N GLY A 6 37.59 12.33 15.97
CA GLY A 6 37.55 12.31 14.52
C GLY A 6 36.17 12.65 14.02
N GLN A 7 35.66 13.84 14.36
CA GLN A 7 34.50 14.40 13.64
C GLN A 7 34.95 14.80 12.22
N LYS A 8 34.58 14.00 11.24
CA LYS A 8 34.61 14.43 9.83
C LYS A 8 33.52 15.48 9.64
N LYS A 9 33.91 16.76 9.64
CA LYS A 9 33.05 17.83 9.14
C LYS A 9 32.86 17.60 7.65
N LEU A 10 31.65 17.30 7.21
CA LEU A 10 31.25 17.43 5.81
C LEU A 10 31.27 18.93 5.49
N VAL A 11 32.30 19.39 4.79
CA VAL A 11 32.38 20.74 4.24
C VAL A 11 31.90 20.64 2.80
N CYS A 12 30.73 21.20 2.52
CA CYS A 12 30.30 21.44 1.15
C CYS A 12 31.23 22.50 0.50
N PRO A 13 31.75 22.28 -0.70
CA PRO A 13 32.63 23.25 -1.34
C PRO A 13 31.87 24.57 -1.61
N PRO A 14 32.52 25.73 -1.38
CA PRO A 14 31.92 27.03 -1.68
C PRO A 14 31.98 27.26 -3.21
N GLY A 15 30.91 27.13 -3.91
CA GLY A 15 30.86 27.43 -5.35
C GLY A 15 29.58 27.13 -6.10
N GLU A 16 28.71 26.28 -5.61
CA GLU A 16 27.56 25.83 -6.44
C GLU A 16 26.20 26.52 -6.14
N HIS A 17 26.17 27.55 -5.30
CA HIS A 17 24.92 28.27 -5.04
C HIS A 17 24.44 29.20 -6.18
N ARG A 18 25.22 29.39 -7.24
CA ARG A 18 24.77 30.19 -8.40
C ARG A 18 23.96 29.38 -9.41
N ALA A 19 24.35 28.14 -9.68
CA ALA A 19 23.61 27.29 -10.61
C ALA A 19 22.21 26.92 -10.11
N GLY A 20 22.00 26.72 -8.82
CA GLY A 20 20.70 26.41 -8.23
C GLY A 20 19.69 27.59 -8.29
N ARG A 21 20.15 28.84 -8.41
CA ARG A 21 19.26 30.01 -8.54
C ARG A 21 18.88 30.31 -10.00
N GLU A 22 19.67 29.89 -10.96
CA GLU A 22 19.32 30.04 -12.38
C GLU A 22 18.31 28.99 -12.84
N ILE A 23 18.30 27.82 -12.28
CA ILE A 23 17.28 26.80 -12.57
C ILE A 23 15.88 27.24 -12.10
N TYR A 24 15.77 28.02 -11.02
CA TYR A 24 14.50 28.60 -10.56
C TYR A 24 14.07 29.87 -11.32
N ARG A 25 14.91 30.41 -12.19
CA ARG A 25 14.62 31.53 -13.07
C ARG A 25 14.39 31.10 -14.52
N MET A 26 13.80 29.95 -14.75
CA MET A 26 13.05 29.73 -15.97
C MET A 26 11.82 30.64 -15.88
N GLU A 27 11.86 31.74 -16.60
CA GLU A 27 10.67 32.54 -16.87
C GLU A 27 9.68 31.64 -17.62
N ASN A 28 8.90 30.86 -16.86
CA ASN A 28 7.72 30.19 -17.38
C ASN A 28 6.67 31.25 -17.65
N SER A 29 6.88 32.05 -18.70
CA SER A 29 5.79 32.81 -19.31
C SER A 29 4.90 31.80 -20.04
N VAL A 30 4.13 31.00 -19.24
CA VAL A 30 3.11 30.13 -19.80
C VAL A 30 2.06 31.05 -20.43
N SER A 31 1.85 30.91 -21.74
CA SER A 31 0.87 31.73 -22.45
C SER A 31 -0.53 31.51 -21.86
N SER A 32 -1.39 32.53 -21.93
CA SER A 32 -2.78 32.41 -21.49
C SER A 32 -3.54 31.29 -22.22
N ALA A 33 -3.19 31.05 -23.48
CA ALA A 33 -3.74 29.93 -24.26
C ALA A 33 -3.33 28.56 -23.69
N ALA A 34 -2.07 28.39 -23.29
CA ALA A 34 -1.59 27.16 -22.66
C ALA A 34 -2.23 26.92 -21.28
N LEU A 35 -2.44 27.98 -20.49
CA LEU A 35 -3.17 27.90 -19.22
C LEU A 35 -4.64 27.51 -19.40
N ASN A 36 -5.31 28.05 -20.42
CA ASN A 36 -6.69 27.71 -20.72
C ASN A 36 -6.80 26.22 -21.17
N ALA A 37 -5.93 25.78 -22.06
CA ALA A 37 -5.87 24.36 -22.48
C ALA A 37 -5.61 23.41 -21.29
N ALA A 38 -4.73 23.79 -20.36
CA ALA A 38 -4.47 23.02 -19.15
C ALA A 38 -5.70 22.96 -18.22
N ARG A 39 -6.47 24.05 -18.10
CA ARG A 39 -7.75 24.06 -17.36
C ARG A 39 -8.77 23.11 -18.00
N GLU A 40 -8.99 23.24 -19.29
CA GLU A 40 -9.92 22.38 -20.03
C GLU A 40 -9.57 20.91 -19.86
N GLN A 41 -8.27 20.57 -19.87
CA GLN A 41 -7.80 19.20 -19.61
C GLN A 41 -8.11 18.72 -18.18
N LEU A 42 -7.90 19.58 -17.17
CA LEU A 42 -8.22 19.24 -15.78
C LEU A 42 -9.72 19.08 -15.57
N ASP A 43 -10.52 19.99 -16.11
CA ASP A 43 -11.99 19.96 -16.01
C ASP A 43 -12.56 18.69 -16.68
N ALA A 44 -12.05 18.33 -17.86
CA ALA A 44 -12.44 17.11 -18.56
C ALA A 44 -12.06 15.84 -17.75
N ALA A 45 -10.87 15.81 -17.15
CA ALA A 45 -10.44 14.70 -16.32
C ALA A 45 -11.27 14.58 -15.04
N GLU A 46 -11.67 15.71 -14.45
CA GLU A 46 -12.53 15.72 -13.27
C GLU A 46 -13.94 15.25 -13.59
N ALA A 47 -14.52 15.71 -14.70
CA ALA A 47 -15.82 15.27 -15.19
C ALA A 47 -15.82 13.74 -15.48
N ALA A 48 -14.78 13.23 -16.12
CA ALA A 48 -14.65 11.79 -16.37
C ALA A 48 -14.59 10.98 -15.06
N ARG A 49 -13.84 11.44 -14.06
CA ARG A 49 -13.81 10.80 -12.73
C ARG A 49 -15.17 10.82 -12.05
N GLU A 50 -15.88 11.93 -12.10
CA GLU A 50 -17.21 12.06 -11.49
C GLU A 50 -18.19 11.04 -12.09
N VAL A 51 -18.17 10.83 -13.40
CA VAL A 51 -19.00 9.81 -14.07
C VAL A 51 -18.72 8.41 -13.50
N ILE A 52 -17.46 8.04 -13.30
CA ILE A 52 -17.09 6.73 -12.73
C ILE A 52 -17.62 6.60 -11.30
N LEU A 53 -17.45 7.61 -10.46
CA LEU A 53 -17.96 7.60 -9.08
C LEU A 53 -19.48 7.43 -9.06
N LEU A 54 -20.21 8.19 -9.90
CA LEU A 54 -21.66 8.10 -9.99
C LEU A 54 -22.15 6.73 -10.46
N GLN A 55 -21.44 6.08 -11.39
CA GLN A 55 -21.74 4.73 -11.84
C GLN A 55 -21.62 3.72 -10.69
N HIS A 56 -20.54 3.78 -9.90
CA HIS A 56 -20.38 2.90 -8.74
C HIS A 56 -21.43 3.17 -7.66
N ILE A 57 -21.76 4.43 -7.36
CA ILE A 57 -22.84 4.79 -6.42
C ILE A 57 -24.18 4.25 -6.90
N ALA A 58 -24.51 4.41 -8.19
CA ALA A 58 -25.72 3.87 -8.78
C ALA A 58 -25.81 2.34 -8.70
N ASN A 59 -24.65 1.66 -8.69
CA ASN A 59 -24.55 0.21 -8.51
C ASN A 59 -24.54 -0.23 -7.04
N GLY A 60 -24.80 0.68 -6.09
CA GLY A 60 -24.95 0.35 -4.66
C GLY A 60 -23.63 0.38 -3.86
N VAL A 61 -22.58 1.00 -4.39
CA VAL A 61 -21.34 1.29 -3.64
C VAL A 61 -21.53 2.57 -2.83
N VAL A 62 -21.07 2.58 -1.58
CA VAL A 62 -21.04 3.78 -0.74
C VAL A 62 -19.71 4.49 -0.92
N ILE A 63 -19.74 5.74 -1.40
CA ILE A 63 -18.54 6.60 -1.57
C ILE A 63 -18.75 7.86 -0.77
N ASP A 64 -17.89 8.12 0.23
CA ASP A 64 -18.07 9.22 1.18
C ASP A 64 -17.49 10.56 0.71
N SER A 65 -16.64 10.56 -0.33
CA SER A 65 -15.93 11.76 -0.76
C SER A 65 -15.59 11.78 -2.24
N ARG A 66 -15.61 12.96 -2.84
CA ARG A 66 -15.11 13.21 -4.22
C ARG A 66 -13.58 13.07 -4.35
N THR A 67 -12.85 12.96 -3.23
CA THR A 67 -11.40 12.71 -3.25
C THR A 67 -11.04 11.26 -3.58
N VAL A 68 -12.03 10.36 -3.64
CA VAL A 68 -11.87 8.99 -4.11
C VAL A 68 -11.53 8.98 -5.59
N GLN A 69 -10.57 8.18 -5.98
CA GLN A 69 -10.14 7.99 -7.37
C GLN A 69 -10.29 6.52 -7.76
N ILE A 70 -11.08 6.27 -8.79
CA ILE A 70 -11.35 4.92 -9.29
C ILE A 70 -11.03 4.90 -10.79
N ALA A 71 -10.13 3.98 -11.19
CA ALA A 71 -9.82 3.77 -12.60
C ALA A 71 -10.95 2.99 -13.32
N PRO A 72 -11.09 3.14 -14.65
CA PRO A 72 -12.21 2.55 -15.40
C PRO A 72 -12.33 1.02 -15.32
N ASP A 73 -11.20 0.31 -15.14
CA ASP A 73 -11.15 -1.16 -15.12
C ASP A 73 -11.41 -1.77 -13.73
N VAL A 74 -11.65 -0.92 -12.73
CA VAL A 74 -11.91 -1.36 -11.35
C VAL A 74 -13.35 -1.85 -11.22
N VAL A 75 -13.53 -2.99 -10.56
CA VAL A 75 -14.83 -3.57 -10.24
C VAL A 75 -15.08 -3.52 -8.74
N ILE A 76 -16.21 -2.97 -8.33
CA ILE A 76 -16.61 -2.88 -6.92
C ILE A 76 -18.00 -3.48 -6.75
N ALA A 77 -18.12 -4.44 -5.84
CA ALA A 77 -19.40 -5.06 -5.54
C ALA A 77 -20.33 -4.13 -4.75
N PRO A 78 -21.67 -4.26 -4.90
CA PRO A 78 -22.64 -3.54 -4.09
C PRO A 78 -22.42 -3.74 -2.59
N GLY A 79 -22.67 -2.69 -1.79
CA GLY A 79 -22.49 -2.72 -0.33
C GLY A 79 -21.06 -2.48 0.14
N ALA A 80 -20.08 -2.35 -0.75
CA ALA A 80 -18.74 -1.90 -0.37
C ALA A 80 -18.75 -0.40 -0.02
N VAL A 81 -17.88 -0.01 0.91
CA VAL A 81 -17.71 1.37 1.38
C VAL A 81 -16.30 1.86 1.02
N ILE A 82 -16.21 2.96 0.27
CA ILE A 82 -14.95 3.54 -0.17
C ILE A 82 -14.81 4.93 0.47
N LEU A 83 -13.79 5.08 1.32
CA LEU A 83 -13.58 6.28 2.12
C LEU A 83 -12.61 7.26 1.44
N ALA A 84 -12.62 8.50 1.92
CA ALA A 84 -11.87 9.63 1.39
C ALA A 84 -10.38 9.34 1.14
N GLY A 85 -9.83 9.88 0.05
CA GLY A 85 -8.43 9.74 -0.33
C GLY A 85 -8.03 8.35 -0.83
N THR A 86 -8.99 7.45 -1.01
CA THR A 86 -8.73 6.12 -1.57
C THR A 86 -8.48 6.19 -3.07
N ILE A 87 -7.49 5.45 -3.55
CA ILE A 87 -7.11 5.33 -4.96
C ILE A 87 -7.19 3.86 -5.35
N LEU A 88 -8.09 3.52 -6.29
CA LEU A 88 -8.24 2.18 -6.86
C LEU A 88 -7.89 2.23 -8.34
N ARG A 89 -6.96 1.38 -8.78
CA ARG A 89 -6.52 1.36 -10.19
C ARG A 89 -6.09 -0.04 -10.65
N GLY A 90 -5.77 -0.12 -11.95
CA GLY A 90 -5.49 -1.40 -12.59
C GLY A 90 -6.72 -2.30 -12.59
N ARG A 91 -6.53 -3.60 -12.69
CA ARG A 91 -7.59 -4.61 -12.65
C ARG A 91 -7.97 -5.00 -11.23
N THR A 92 -8.27 -3.99 -10.41
CA THR A 92 -8.63 -4.18 -9.00
C THR A 92 -10.09 -4.59 -8.86
N VAL A 93 -10.33 -5.58 -8.00
CA VAL A 93 -11.69 -6.07 -7.65
C VAL A 93 -11.90 -5.94 -6.16
N ILE A 94 -13.00 -5.29 -5.75
CA ILE A 94 -13.41 -5.13 -4.35
C ILE A 94 -14.72 -5.88 -4.12
N GLY A 95 -14.71 -6.81 -3.18
CA GLY A 95 -15.85 -7.63 -2.78
C GLY A 95 -16.92 -6.88 -1.99
N ALA A 96 -18.07 -7.52 -1.80
CA ALA A 96 -19.21 -6.95 -1.07
C ALA A 96 -18.86 -6.74 0.42
N GLY A 97 -19.41 -5.66 1.00
CA GLY A 97 -19.21 -5.35 2.42
C GLY A 97 -17.78 -4.99 2.83
N CYS A 98 -16.86 -4.81 1.87
CA CYS A 98 -15.53 -4.28 2.15
C CYS A 98 -15.58 -2.82 2.61
N ILE A 99 -14.65 -2.45 3.49
CA ILE A 99 -14.41 -1.06 3.88
C ILE A 99 -13.01 -0.68 3.47
N ILE A 100 -12.87 0.19 2.46
CA ILE A 100 -11.59 0.57 1.88
C ILE A 100 -11.31 2.04 2.14
N GLY A 101 -10.19 2.32 2.77
CA GLY A 101 -9.77 3.67 3.13
C GLY A 101 -9.83 3.95 4.64
N PRO A 102 -9.63 5.22 5.04
CA PRO A 102 -9.23 6.34 4.18
C PRO A 102 -7.77 6.21 3.70
N ASN A 103 -7.39 7.04 2.71
CA ASN A 103 -5.98 7.17 2.24
C ASN A 103 -5.33 5.81 1.88
N THR A 104 -6.05 4.98 1.17
CA THR A 104 -5.62 3.63 0.78
C THR A 104 -5.36 3.59 -0.72
N LEU A 105 -4.28 2.92 -1.13
CA LEU A 105 -3.99 2.64 -2.53
C LEU A 105 -4.06 1.14 -2.79
N ILE A 106 -4.90 0.74 -3.76
CA ILE A 106 -4.97 -0.66 -4.21
C ILE A 106 -4.80 -0.70 -5.72
N GLU A 107 -3.86 -1.51 -6.19
CA GLU A 107 -3.56 -1.66 -7.61
C GLU A 107 -3.42 -3.13 -8.00
N ASP A 108 -4.04 -3.52 -9.11
CA ASP A 108 -3.99 -4.88 -9.69
C ASP A 108 -4.25 -6.00 -8.67
N SER A 109 -5.19 -5.79 -7.75
CA SER A 109 -5.40 -6.66 -6.60
C SER A 109 -6.86 -7.05 -6.42
N ILE A 110 -7.09 -8.16 -5.74
CA ILE A 110 -8.41 -8.63 -5.35
C ILE A 110 -8.54 -8.48 -3.84
N VAL A 111 -9.66 -7.92 -3.38
CA VAL A 111 -10.04 -7.88 -1.97
C VAL A 111 -11.41 -8.53 -1.84
N ASP A 112 -11.46 -9.69 -1.21
CA ASP A 112 -12.69 -10.46 -1.04
C ASP A 112 -13.60 -9.85 0.04
N GLU A 113 -14.84 -10.34 0.10
CA GLU A 113 -15.94 -9.80 0.88
C GLU A 113 -15.62 -9.59 2.37
N GLY A 114 -16.21 -8.56 2.94
CA GLY A 114 -16.15 -8.24 4.37
C GLY A 114 -14.79 -7.82 4.89
N SER A 115 -13.82 -7.59 4.00
CA SER A 115 -12.45 -7.19 4.39
C SER A 115 -12.34 -5.69 4.57
N THR A 116 -11.45 -5.28 5.47
CA THR A 116 -11.11 -3.88 5.72
C THR A 116 -9.66 -3.61 5.31
N VAL A 117 -9.43 -2.55 4.52
CA VAL A 117 -8.10 -2.06 4.18
C VAL A 117 -8.01 -0.58 4.52
N ASN A 118 -7.25 -0.25 5.56
CA ASN A 118 -7.20 1.09 6.14
C ASN A 118 -5.81 1.71 5.96
N ALA A 119 -5.73 2.93 5.39
CA ALA A 119 -4.51 3.74 5.26
C ALA A 119 -3.29 2.94 4.81
N SER A 120 -3.45 2.05 3.85
CA SER A 120 -2.47 1.04 3.45
C SER A 120 -2.27 0.99 1.94
N GLN A 121 -1.23 0.28 1.51
CA GLN A 121 -0.95 0.07 0.10
C GLN A 121 -0.96 -1.43 -0.23
N VAL A 122 -1.68 -1.81 -1.29
CA VAL A 122 -1.81 -3.20 -1.75
C VAL A 122 -1.54 -3.27 -3.26
N TYR A 123 -0.58 -4.09 -3.64
CA TYR A 123 -0.15 -4.24 -5.04
C TYR A 123 -0.14 -5.70 -5.47
N SER A 124 -0.76 -6.00 -6.62
CA SER A 124 -0.73 -7.30 -7.30
C SER A 124 -0.87 -8.48 -6.34
N SER A 125 -1.89 -8.43 -5.50
CA SER A 125 -2.10 -9.34 -4.37
C SER A 125 -3.55 -9.75 -4.23
N HIS A 126 -3.79 -10.82 -3.48
CA HIS A 126 -5.14 -11.31 -3.18
C HIS A 126 -5.38 -11.30 -1.67
N ILE A 127 -6.23 -10.42 -1.22
CA ILE A 127 -6.70 -10.34 0.16
C ILE A 127 -7.98 -11.15 0.28
N GLY A 128 -7.93 -12.25 1.00
CA GLY A 128 -9.07 -13.15 1.24
C GLY A 128 -10.18 -12.52 2.07
N PRO A 129 -11.27 -13.27 2.33
CA PRO A 129 -12.44 -12.71 3.01
C PRO A 129 -12.20 -12.41 4.49
N HIS A 130 -12.91 -11.38 4.97
CA HIS A 130 -12.90 -10.95 6.38
C HIS A 130 -11.52 -10.65 6.95
N ASN A 131 -10.62 -10.15 6.13
CA ASN A 131 -9.29 -9.72 6.55
C ASN A 131 -9.31 -8.29 7.09
N ASN A 132 -8.34 -8.00 7.96
CA ASN A 132 -8.12 -6.65 8.49
C ASN A 132 -6.69 -6.21 8.17
N ILE A 133 -6.56 -5.26 7.24
CA ILE A 133 -5.27 -4.76 6.73
C ILE A 133 -5.09 -3.31 7.14
N GLY A 134 -4.01 -3.03 7.82
CA GLY A 134 -3.64 -1.68 8.23
C GLY A 134 -3.82 -1.36 9.70
N PRO A 135 -3.59 -0.09 10.06
CA PRO A 135 -3.14 0.99 9.17
C PRO A 135 -1.65 0.89 8.81
N PHE A 136 -1.24 1.59 7.74
CA PHE A 136 0.16 1.70 7.30
C PHE A 136 0.83 0.36 6.96
N THR A 137 0.06 -0.57 6.42
CA THR A 137 0.54 -1.85 5.93
C THR A 137 0.96 -1.72 4.46
N HIS A 138 2.06 -2.36 4.08
CA HIS A 138 2.51 -2.45 2.70
C HIS A 138 2.43 -3.91 2.23
N VAL A 139 1.36 -4.24 1.52
CA VAL A 139 1.18 -5.55 0.89
C VAL A 139 1.75 -5.47 -0.52
N ARG A 140 2.93 -6.09 -0.70
CA ARG A 140 3.64 -6.12 -1.98
C ARG A 140 3.22 -7.34 -2.80
N VAL A 141 3.69 -7.33 -4.03
CA VAL A 141 3.33 -8.31 -5.06
C VAL A 141 3.31 -9.77 -4.60
N ASN A 142 2.36 -10.54 -5.12
CA ASN A 142 2.21 -11.98 -4.88
C ASN A 142 2.00 -12.33 -3.39
N THR A 143 1.36 -11.46 -2.63
CA THR A 143 0.87 -11.81 -1.30
C THR A 143 -0.55 -12.34 -1.43
N VAL A 144 -0.80 -13.49 -0.83
CA VAL A 144 -2.13 -14.13 -0.77
C VAL A 144 -2.49 -14.37 0.69
N THR A 145 -3.65 -13.90 1.09
CA THR A 145 -4.19 -14.18 2.43
C THR A 145 -5.48 -14.99 2.32
N ASP A 146 -5.67 -15.95 3.21
CA ASP A 146 -6.92 -16.71 3.39
C ASP A 146 -7.86 -15.92 4.35
N TYR A 147 -8.89 -16.55 4.85
CA TYR A 147 -9.92 -16.00 5.71
C TYR A 147 -9.40 -15.46 7.05
N GLY A 148 -9.82 -14.26 7.43
CA GLY A 148 -9.63 -13.72 8.79
C GLY A 148 -8.18 -13.42 9.16
N VAL A 149 -7.33 -13.07 8.21
CA VAL A 149 -5.94 -12.65 8.45
C VAL A 149 -5.91 -11.19 8.88
N HIS A 150 -5.09 -10.90 9.90
CA HIS A 150 -4.79 -9.54 10.34
C HIS A 150 -3.35 -9.17 10.03
N LEU A 151 -3.15 -8.16 9.17
CA LEU A 151 -1.87 -7.51 8.91
C LEU A 151 -1.95 -6.07 9.41
N GLY A 152 -1.35 -5.81 10.55
CA GLY A 152 -1.50 -4.55 11.28
C GLY A 152 -0.44 -3.50 10.94
N ALA A 153 -0.24 -2.56 11.86
CA ALA A 153 0.53 -1.36 11.62
C ALA A 153 2.01 -1.61 11.29
N TYR A 154 2.46 -0.99 10.19
CA TYR A 154 3.84 -1.08 9.69
C TYR A 154 4.29 -2.51 9.38
N VAL A 155 3.36 -3.35 8.96
CA VAL A 155 3.66 -4.68 8.43
C VAL A 155 3.94 -4.56 6.93
N GLU A 156 5.02 -5.19 6.49
CA GLU A 156 5.32 -5.34 5.07
C GLU A 156 5.33 -6.83 4.71
N THR A 157 4.63 -7.18 3.63
CA THR A 157 4.60 -8.55 3.09
C THR A 157 4.97 -8.57 1.62
N LYS A 158 5.58 -9.67 1.17
CA LYS A 158 5.94 -9.87 -0.23
C LYS A 158 6.02 -11.35 -0.57
N ASN A 159 5.41 -11.74 -1.70
CA ASN A 159 5.52 -13.10 -2.24
C ASN A 159 5.27 -14.18 -1.15
N SER A 160 4.20 -14.00 -0.36
CA SER A 160 3.92 -14.81 0.82
C SER A 160 2.46 -15.25 0.86
N ASN A 161 2.24 -16.45 1.34
CA ASN A 161 0.93 -17.04 1.51
C ASN A 161 0.60 -17.14 3.01
N PHE A 162 -0.53 -16.60 3.40
CA PHE A 162 -1.03 -16.69 4.79
C PHE A 162 -2.29 -17.54 4.80
N ALA A 163 -2.24 -18.71 5.44
CA ALA A 163 -3.44 -19.47 5.72
C ALA A 163 -4.34 -18.71 6.72
N ARG A 164 -5.54 -19.24 6.99
CA ARG A 164 -6.55 -18.57 7.80
C ARG A 164 -6.10 -18.19 9.21
N GLY A 165 -6.63 -17.06 9.70
CA GLY A 165 -6.58 -16.67 11.10
C GLY A 165 -5.21 -16.23 11.61
N ASN A 166 -4.29 -15.88 10.73
CA ASN A 166 -2.98 -15.36 11.12
C ASN A 166 -3.07 -13.93 11.64
N THR A 167 -2.24 -13.62 12.65
CA THR A 167 -2.14 -12.28 13.23
C THR A 167 -0.70 -11.80 13.17
N VAL A 168 -0.49 -10.69 12.45
CA VAL A 168 0.78 -9.97 12.31
C VAL A 168 0.51 -8.51 12.63
N SER A 169 0.58 -8.13 13.89
CA SER A 169 0.00 -6.85 14.35
C SER A 169 0.90 -5.64 14.15
N HIS A 170 2.24 -5.81 14.22
CA HIS A 170 3.15 -4.66 14.35
C HIS A 170 4.51 -4.88 13.71
N LEU A 171 5.04 -3.83 12.99
CA LEU A 171 6.45 -3.64 12.63
C LEU A 171 7.16 -4.95 12.20
N THR A 172 6.63 -5.64 11.22
CA THR A 172 7.06 -6.99 10.85
C THR A 172 7.29 -7.07 9.35
N TYR A 173 8.36 -7.73 8.92
CA TYR A 173 8.57 -8.09 7.53
C TYR A 173 8.40 -9.58 7.30
N ILE A 174 7.49 -9.97 6.41
CA ILE A 174 7.30 -11.36 6.00
C ILE A 174 7.41 -11.43 4.47
N GLY A 175 8.55 -11.92 4.00
CA GLY A 175 8.84 -12.10 2.59
C GLY A 175 9.13 -13.54 2.24
N ASP A 176 8.73 -13.96 1.02
CA ASP A 176 8.97 -15.28 0.46
C ASP A 176 8.62 -16.41 1.46
N SER A 177 7.40 -16.39 2.02
CA SER A 177 6.99 -17.27 3.11
C SER A 177 5.68 -17.98 2.85
N ASP A 178 5.55 -19.21 3.36
CA ASP A 178 4.27 -19.91 3.50
C ASP A 178 3.94 -20.07 4.98
N VAL A 179 2.86 -19.45 5.42
CA VAL A 179 2.45 -19.39 6.82
C VAL A 179 1.22 -20.28 7.02
N GLY A 180 1.33 -21.25 7.90
CA GLY A 180 0.23 -22.10 8.32
C GLY A 180 -0.87 -21.34 9.04
N LYS A 181 -1.87 -22.04 9.56
CA LYS A 181 -3.07 -21.46 10.16
C LYS A 181 -2.80 -20.96 11.58
N TYR A 182 -3.50 -19.88 11.96
CA TYR A 182 -3.58 -19.38 13.33
C TYR A 182 -2.23 -19.11 13.99
N CYS A 183 -1.27 -18.61 13.21
CA CYS A 183 0.01 -18.15 13.73
C CYS A 183 -0.10 -16.72 14.26
N ASN A 184 0.70 -16.41 15.27
CA ASN A 184 0.82 -15.06 15.82
C ASN A 184 2.28 -14.62 15.78
N PHE A 185 2.52 -13.44 15.22
CA PHE A 185 3.86 -12.87 15.06
C PHE A 185 4.06 -11.70 16.02
N GLY A 186 5.08 -11.79 16.83
CA GLY A 186 5.52 -10.71 17.69
C GLY A 186 6.15 -9.57 16.91
N CYS A 187 6.07 -8.38 17.47
CA CYS A 187 6.62 -7.15 16.89
C CYS A 187 8.11 -7.29 16.56
N GLY A 188 8.53 -6.77 15.42
CA GLY A 188 9.94 -6.80 14.98
C GLY A 188 10.38 -8.13 14.39
N THR A 189 9.48 -9.05 14.12
CA THR A 189 9.82 -10.29 13.43
C THR A 189 10.20 -10.03 11.98
N VAL A 190 11.27 -10.67 11.50
CA VAL A 190 11.77 -10.57 10.13
C VAL A 190 12.05 -11.96 9.58
N THR A 191 11.55 -12.26 8.39
CA THR A 191 12.02 -13.41 7.61
C THR A 191 13.28 -13.02 6.87
N CYS A 192 14.42 -13.66 7.18
CA CYS A 192 15.72 -13.41 6.54
C CYS A 192 15.80 -14.20 5.24
N ASN A 193 14.96 -13.85 4.28
CA ASN A 193 14.74 -14.59 3.03
C ASN A 193 15.83 -14.39 1.95
N TYR A 194 16.90 -13.65 2.24
CA TYR A 194 17.97 -13.34 1.28
C TYR A 194 19.35 -13.42 1.95
N ASP A 195 20.24 -14.23 1.40
CA ASP A 195 21.58 -14.44 1.92
C ASP A 195 22.67 -13.53 1.30
N GLY A 196 22.25 -12.59 0.45
CA GLY A 196 23.16 -11.73 -0.33
C GLY A 196 23.30 -12.17 -1.79
N LYS A 197 22.84 -13.37 -2.15
CA LYS A 197 22.90 -13.95 -3.48
C LYS A 197 21.57 -14.56 -3.91
N ASP A 198 21.03 -15.47 -3.12
CA ASP A 198 19.83 -16.24 -3.42
C ASP A 198 18.70 -15.91 -2.42
N LYS A 199 17.46 -16.21 -2.82
CA LYS A 199 16.28 -16.08 -1.97
C LYS A 199 15.77 -17.45 -1.58
N PHE A 200 15.43 -17.59 -0.30
CA PHE A 200 14.92 -18.81 0.28
C PHE A 200 13.51 -18.58 0.83
N ARG A 201 12.66 -19.60 0.67
CA ARG A 201 11.30 -19.54 1.14
C ARG A 201 11.19 -20.09 2.55
N THR A 202 10.63 -19.30 3.45
CA THR A 202 10.41 -19.71 4.84
C THR A 202 9.09 -20.49 4.95
N GLN A 203 9.12 -21.64 5.62
CA GLN A 203 7.94 -22.47 5.90
C GLN A 203 7.61 -22.38 7.40
N ILE A 204 6.39 -21.91 7.72
CA ILE A 204 5.90 -21.79 9.10
C ILE A 204 4.68 -22.67 9.23
N GLY A 205 4.71 -23.62 10.17
CA GLY A 205 3.61 -24.55 10.44
C GLY A 205 2.38 -23.88 11.07
N ASP A 206 1.34 -24.66 11.30
CA ASP A 206 0.12 -24.18 11.96
C ASP A 206 0.36 -23.85 13.44
N TYR A 207 -0.41 -22.92 14.00
CA TYR A 207 -0.45 -22.56 15.43
C TYR A 207 0.89 -22.09 16.02
N CYS A 208 1.77 -21.56 15.20
CA CYS A 208 3.05 -21.04 15.67
C CYS A 208 2.88 -19.70 16.40
N PHE A 209 3.54 -19.57 17.55
CA PHE A 209 3.74 -18.30 18.22
C PHE A 209 5.20 -17.87 18.07
N ILE A 210 5.43 -16.77 17.34
CA ILE A 210 6.76 -16.25 17.08
C ILE A 210 6.95 -15.02 17.98
N GLY A 211 8.00 -15.06 18.80
CA GLY A 211 8.30 -13.99 19.76
C GLY A 211 8.72 -12.70 19.09
N CYS A 212 8.73 -11.59 19.85
CA CYS A 212 9.19 -10.30 19.37
C CYS A 212 10.66 -10.32 18.97
N ASN A 213 11.03 -9.50 17.96
CA ASN A 213 12.39 -9.35 17.44
C ASN A 213 13.04 -10.68 16.98
N THR A 214 12.23 -11.60 16.51
CA THR A 214 12.72 -12.87 15.97
C THR A 214 13.18 -12.69 14.52
N ASN A 215 14.41 -13.13 14.23
CA ASN A 215 14.91 -13.26 12.87
C ASN A 215 14.82 -14.74 12.46
N LEU A 216 13.96 -15.03 11.48
CA LEU A 216 13.82 -16.37 10.91
C LEU A 216 14.83 -16.50 9.75
N VAL A 217 15.88 -17.27 9.98
CA VAL A 217 17.01 -17.48 9.04
C VAL A 217 16.91 -18.84 8.39
#